data_de870a1505e24d6f6a591e5d10dbf678
#
_entry.id   de870a1505e24d6f6a591e5d10dbf678
#
_cell.length_a   1.000
_cell.length_b   1.000
_cell.length_c   1.000
_cell.angle_alpha   90.00
_cell.angle_beta   90.00
_cell.angle_gamma   90.00
#
_symmetry.space_group_name_H-M   'P 1'
#
loop_
_entity.id
_entity.type
_entity.pdbx_description
1 polymer ?
#
loop_
_entity_poly.entity_id
_entity_poly.type
_entity_poly.pdbx_seq_one_letter_code
_entity_poly.pdbx_strand_id
1 'polypeptide(L)'
;ALEALLTAPRLGGRAGRKLVARSRFRGRTVDAEVRAWVDHILRETDMRLGACDWGWCVYQPEASACLGDERGPNPALRTESVCAGCANFAVAPRHRPVWEARRRRNVSLLGHPGLDAGSRALAEERVAECDRILLALDGGPADQDGDPP
;
A
#
# COMPACT_ATOMS: atom_id res chain seq x y z
N ALA A 1 -7.36 11.37 7.58
CA ALA A 1 -6.60 10.42 6.73
C ALA A 1 -6.71 9.00 7.28
N LEU A 2 -6.37 8.73 8.54
CA LEU A 2 -6.48 7.40 9.13
C LEU A 2 -7.93 6.90 9.20
N GLU A 3 -8.87 7.77 9.51
CA GLU A 3 -10.31 7.47 9.49
C GLU A 3 -10.77 7.03 8.09
N ALA A 4 -10.35 7.75 7.04
CA ALA A 4 -10.66 7.39 5.66
C ALA A 4 -10.01 6.05 5.25
N LEU A 5 -8.83 5.74 5.76
CA LEU A 5 -8.16 4.46 5.56
C LEU A 5 -8.95 3.30 6.18
N LEU A 6 -9.43 3.49 7.41
CA LEU A 6 -10.12 2.45 8.18
C LEU A 6 -11.56 2.22 7.74
N THR A 7 -12.20 3.24 7.17
CA THR A 7 -13.56 3.16 6.63
C THR A 7 -13.59 2.73 5.16
N ALA A 8 -12.43 2.60 4.50
CA ALA A 8 -12.36 2.12 3.14
C ALA A 8 -12.93 0.69 3.04
N PRO A 9 -13.78 0.41 2.05
CA PRO A 9 -14.44 -0.89 1.91
C PRO A 9 -13.43 -2.02 1.64
N ARG A 10 -12.28 -1.69 1.09
CA ARG A 10 -11.18 -2.63 0.81
C ARG A 10 -9.83 -1.94 0.96
N LEU A 11 -8.93 -2.60 1.64
CA LEU A 11 -7.54 -2.16 1.82
C LEU A 11 -6.61 -3.24 1.30
N GLY A 12 -5.69 -2.85 0.43
CA GLY A 12 -4.60 -3.69 -0.03
C GLY A 12 -3.26 -3.32 0.61
N GLY A 13 -2.21 -4.04 0.24
CA GLY A 13 -0.89 -3.88 0.82
C GLY A 13 -0.74 -4.55 2.20
N ARG A 14 0.51 -4.72 2.66
CA ARG A 14 0.80 -5.44 3.91
C ARG A 14 0.23 -4.72 5.13
N ALA A 15 0.39 -3.41 5.22
CA ALA A 15 -0.16 -2.62 6.32
C ALA A 15 -1.69 -2.57 6.26
N GLY A 16 -2.29 -2.48 5.09
CA GLY A 16 -3.73 -2.49 4.92
C GLY A 16 -4.36 -3.78 5.45
N ARG A 17 -3.76 -4.93 5.16
CA ARG A 17 -4.21 -6.24 5.69
C ARG A 17 -4.11 -6.29 7.22
N LYS A 18 -3.01 -5.80 7.80
CA LYS A 18 -2.83 -5.74 9.27
C LYS A 18 -3.87 -4.83 9.93
N LEU A 19 -4.18 -3.70 9.32
CA LEU A 19 -5.22 -2.79 9.81
C LEU A 19 -6.61 -3.43 9.76
N VAL A 20 -6.97 -4.08 8.63
CA VAL A 20 -8.24 -4.79 8.50
C VAL A 20 -8.36 -5.93 9.50
N ALA A 21 -7.29 -6.71 9.70
CA ALA A 21 -7.29 -7.82 10.66
C ALA A 21 -7.46 -7.35 12.12
N ARG A 22 -6.97 -6.17 12.46
CA ARG A 22 -7.10 -5.57 13.80
C ARG A 22 -8.37 -4.76 13.98
N SER A 23 -9.02 -4.35 12.89
CA SER A 23 -10.25 -3.56 12.94
C SER A 23 -11.44 -4.43 13.33
N ARG A 24 -12.13 -4.04 14.39
CA ARG A 24 -13.44 -4.61 14.76
C ARG A 24 -14.57 -4.11 13.85
N PHE A 25 -14.31 -3.09 13.04
CA PHE A 25 -15.28 -2.38 12.24
C PHE A 25 -15.34 -2.95 10.82
N ARG A 26 -16.06 -4.07 10.69
CA ARG A 26 -16.36 -4.65 9.37
C ARG A 26 -17.73 -4.14 8.89
N GLY A 27 -17.75 -3.04 8.17
CA GLY A 27 -18.91 -2.65 7.37
C GLY A 27 -20.01 -1.82 8.04
N ARG A 28 -19.90 -1.48 9.32
CA ARG A 28 -20.75 -0.49 9.99
C ARG A 28 -19.91 0.36 10.93
N THR A 29 -19.78 1.63 10.62
CA THR A 29 -19.07 2.58 11.47
C THR A 29 -20.06 3.48 12.20
N VAL A 30 -19.98 3.49 13.52
CA VAL A 30 -20.47 4.58 14.32
C VAL A 30 -19.31 5.56 14.47
N ASP A 31 -19.42 6.76 13.91
CA ASP A 31 -18.34 7.74 13.82
C ASP A 31 -17.56 7.98 15.12
N ALA A 32 -18.26 7.95 16.26
CA ALA A 32 -17.65 8.14 17.57
C ALA A 32 -16.71 6.98 17.96
N GLU A 33 -17.06 5.73 17.63
CA GLU A 33 -16.25 4.54 17.94
C GLU A 33 -15.01 4.47 17.05
N VAL A 34 -15.15 4.85 15.78
CA VAL A 34 -14.02 4.94 14.83
C VAL A 34 -13.02 5.98 15.31
N ARG A 35 -13.50 7.16 15.71
CA ARG A 35 -12.62 8.22 16.23
C ARG A 35 -11.88 7.78 17.48
N ALA A 36 -12.58 7.20 18.45
CA ALA A 36 -11.96 6.70 19.69
C ALA A 36 -10.90 5.63 19.40
N TRP A 37 -11.15 4.75 18.44
CA TRP A 37 -10.18 3.71 18.05
C TRP A 37 -8.99 4.29 17.29
N VAL A 38 -9.22 5.25 16.40
CA VAL A 38 -8.16 6.01 15.70
C VAL A 38 -7.26 6.73 16.71
N ASP A 39 -7.87 7.42 17.68
CA ASP A 39 -7.13 8.12 18.73
C ASP A 39 -6.37 7.17 19.64
N HIS A 40 -6.91 5.99 19.89
CA HIS A 40 -6.22 4.94 20.63
C HIS A 40 -4.98 4.43 19.86
N ILE A 41 -5.12 4.09 18.59
CA ILE A 41 -4.00 3.64 17.76
C ILE A 41 -2.92 4.71 17.66
N LEU A 42 -3.28 5.98 17.45
CA LEU A 42 -2.31 7.07 17.35
C LEU A 42 -1.55 7.33 18.66
N ARG A 43 -2.17 7.05 19.81
CA ARG A 43 -1.53 7.22 21.12
C ARG A 43 -0.70 6.04 21.56
N GLU A 44 -1.14 4.81 21.27
CA GLU A 44 -0.53 3.58 21.79
C GLU A 44 0.54 2.99 20.86
N THR A 45 0.58 3.43 19.61
CA THR A 45 1.45 2.82 18.62
C THR A 45 2.27 3.89 17.96
N ASP A 46 3.17 4.54 18.22
CA ASP A 46 4.02 5.48 17.44
C ASP A 46 3.80 5.46 15.90
N MET A 47 2.60 5.05 15.48
CA MET A 47 2.22 4.95 14.08
C MET A 47 1.96 6.33 13.50
N ARG A 48 2.72 6.66 12.47
CA ARG A 48 2.54 7.88 11.68
C ARG A 48 1.90 7.53 10.34
N LEU A 49 0.89 8.29 9.96
CA LEU A 49 0.25 8.12 8.67
C LEU A 49 0.79 9.14 7.67
N GLY A 50 1.45 8.64 6.63
CA GLY A 50 1.88 9.43 5.47
C GLY A 50 1.01 9.15 4.26
N ALA A 51 0.65 10.19 3.50
CA ALA A 51 -0.05 10.05 2.23
C ALA A 51 0.92 10.14 1.06
N CYS A 52 0.63 9.40 -0.01
CA CYS A 52 1.21 9.56 -1.33
C CYS A 52 0.12 9.30 -2.38
N ASP A 53 0.36 9.69 -3.63
CA ASP A 53 -0.65 9.55 -4.68
C ASP A 53 -1.04 8.09 -4.94
N TRP A 54 -0.11 7.16 -4.71
CA TRP A 54 -0.29 5.73 -4.94
C TRP A 54 -0.74 4.92 -3.71
N GLY A 55 -0.82 5.52 -2.51
CA GLY A 55 -1.26 4.82 -1.31
C GLY A 55 -1.04 5.59 -0.03
N TRP A 56 -1.15 4.89 1.08
CA TRP A 56 -0.79 5.38 2.40
C TRP A 56 0.38 4.61 2.99
N CYS A 57 1.19 5.32 3.76
CA CYS A 57 2.25 4.76 4.56
C CYS A 57 1.81 4.74 6.03
N VAL A 58 1.60 3.57 6.60
CA VAL A 58 1.41 3.37 8.04
C VAL A 58 2.80 3.19 8.63
N TYR A 59 3.47 4.30 8.88
CA TYR A 59 4.91 4.36 9.04
C TYR A 59 5.40 3.82 10.39
N GLN A 60 6.32 2.85 10.30
CA GLN A 60 7.14 2.33 11.38
C GLN A 60 8.59 2.26 10.86
N PRO A 61 9.55 2.93 11.50
CA PRO A 61 10.93 3.04 11.00
C PRO A 61 11.58 1.68 10.72
N GLU A 62 11.45 0.74 11.64
CA GLU A 62 12.07 -0.59 11.60
C GLU A 62 11.56 -1.47 10.44
N ALA A 63 10.38 -1.17 9.90
CA ALA A 63 9.78 -1.89 8.78
C ALA A 63 9.83 -1.11 7.45
N SER A 64 10.59 -0.02 7.41
CA SER A 64 10.63 0.93 6.31
C SER A 64 11.51 0.46 5.15
N ALA A 65 10.93 0.03 4.03
CA ALA A 65 11.68 -0.33 2.82
C ALA A 65 12.38 0.87 2.14
N CYS A 66 11.92 2.09 2.39
CA CYS A 66 12.56 3.32 1.90
C CYS A 66 13.73 3.79 2.76
N LEU A 67 14.15 3.00 3.75
CA LEU A 67 15.24 3.36 4.68
C LEU A 67 14.98 4.68 5.41
N GLY A 68 13.74 4.92 5.81
CA GLY A 68 13.39 6.04 6.67
C GLY A 68 13.88 5.85 8.11
N ASP A 69 13.87 6.93 8.86
CA ASP A 69 14.31 6.99 10.25
C ASP A 69 13.18 7.46 11.18
N GLU A 70 13.52 7.83 12.42
CA GLU A 70 12.57 8.35 13.41
C GLU A 70 11.84 9.62 12.97
N ARG A 71 12.37 10.34 11.99
CA ARG A 71 11.78 11.58 11.46
C ARG A 71 10.68 11.29 10.46
N GLY A 72 10.74 10.14 9.78
CA GLY A 72 9.74 9.72 8.80
C GLY A 72 10.30 8.95 7.62
N PRO A 73 9.46 8.68 6.60
CA PRO A 73 9.88 8.04 5.37
C PRO A 73 10.97 8.83 4.65
N ASN A 74 11.91 8.12 4.02
CA ASN A 74 12.95 8.75 3.21
C ASN A 74 12.37 9.17 1.84
N PRO A 75 12.20 10.47 1.56
CA PRO A 75 11.55 10.92 0.32
C PRO A 75 12.38 10.58 -0.93
N ALA A 76 13.69 10.45 -0.82
CA ALA A 76 14.57 10.14 -1.95
C ALA A 76 14.39 8.69 -2.46
N LEU A 77 14.01 7.76 -1.57
CA LEU A 77 13.81 6.35 -1.89
C LEU A 77 12.34 5.92 -1.90
N ARG A 78 11.42 6.85 -1.65
CA ARG A 78 9.99 6.60 -1.60
C ARG A 78 9.39 6.62 -3.00
N THR A 79 9.39 5.47 -3.65
CA THR A 79 8.81 5.26 -4.98
C THR A 79 7.65 4.26 -4.92
N GLU A 80 6.86 4.17 -5.99
CA GLU A 80 5.76 3.21 -6.09
C GLU A 80 6.24 1.77 -5.87
N SER A 81 7.35 1.37 -6.51
CA SER A 81 7.89 0.00 -6.37
C SER A 81 8.42 -0.28 -4.97
N VAL A 82 9.11 0.66 -4.35
CA VAL A 82 9.59 0.51 -2.97
C VAL A 82 8.41 0.41 -2.00
N CYS A 83 7.41 1.27 -2.17
CA CYS A 83 6.20 1.23 -1.33
C CYS A 83 5.39 -0.05 -1.53
N ALA A 84 5.22 -0.52 -2.77
CA ALA A 84 4.46 -1.74 -3.06
C ALA A 84 5.02 -2.98 -2.33
N GLY A 85 6.33 -3.06 -2.15
CA GLY A 85 7.01 -4.11 -1.38
C GLY A 85 7.15 -3.84 0.12
N CYS A 86 6.74 -2.66 0.60
CA CYS A 86 6.96 -2.24 1.98
C CYS A 86 5.89 -2.77 2.94
N ALA A 87 6.32 -3.20 4.14
CA ALA A 87 5.41 -3.63 5.20
C ALA A 87 4.49 -2.51 5.72
N ASN A 88 4.90 -1.24 5.55
CA ASN A 88 4.15 -0.05 5.97
C ASN A 88 3.10 0.41 4.94
N PHE A 89 3.05 -0.21 3.76
CA PHE A 89 2.21 0.24 2.66
C PHE A 89 0.77 -0.25 2.78
N ALA A 90 -0.17 0.66 2.53
CA ALA A 90 -1.60 0.36 2.40
C ALA A 90 -2.17 1.08 1.17
N VAL A 91 -3.04 0.39 0.44
CA VAL A 91 -3.72 0.93 -0.74
C VAL A 91 -5.23 0.78 -0.58
N ALA A 92 -5.98 1.74 -1.08
CA ALA A 92 -7.45 1.76 -1.06
C ALA A 92 -7.99 2.02 -2.47
N PRO A 93 -9.29 1.80 -2.72
CA PRO A 93 -9.90 1.98 -4.04
C PRO A 93 -9.64 3.33 -4.70
N ARG A 94 -9.50 4.39 -3.91
CA ARG A 94 -9.15 5.73 -4.42
C ARG A 94 -7.81 5.81 -5.14
N HIS A 95 -6.89 4.88 -4.87
CA HIS A 95 -5.56 4.83 -5.49
C HIS A 95 -5.53 4.00 -6.78
N ARG A 96 -6.62 3.29 -7.09
CA ARG A 96 -6.75 2.46 -8.29
C ARG A 96 -6.32 3.16 -9.57
N PRO A 97 -6.74 4.41 -9.86
CA PRO A 97 -6.39 5.08 -11.11
C PRO A 97 -4.87 5.22 -11.32
N VAL A 98 -4.11 5.44 -10.25
CA VAL A 98 -2.65 5.56 -10.31
C VAL A 98 -2.02 4.22 -10.72
N TRP A 99 -2.45 3.11 -10.11
CA TRP A 99 -1.94 1.77 -10.41
C TRP A 99 -2.34 1.28 -11.79
N GLU A 100 -3.56 1.56 -12.24
CA GLU A 100 -4.01 1.26 -13.60
C GLU A 100 -3.21 2.08 -14.64
N ALA A 101 -2.97 3.36 -14.41
CA ALA A 101 -2.16 4.19 -15.30
C ALA A 101 -0.71 3.72 -15.37
N ARG A 102 -0.11 3.35 -14.23
CA ARG A 102 1.24 2.78 -14.15
C ARG A 102 1.32 1.45 -14.93
N ARG A 103 0.34 0.58 -14.76
CA ARG A 103 0.23 -0.67 -15.51
C ARG A 103 0.19 -0.43 -17.01
N ARG A 104 -0.71 0.44 -17.46
CA ARG A 104 -0.83 0.77 -18.91
C ARG A 104 0.48 1.28 -19.50
N ARG A 105 1.19 2.17 -18.80
CA ARG A 105 2.49 2.67 -19.27
C ARG A 105 3.52 1.57 -19.44
N ASN A 106 3.62 0.65 -18.49
CA ASN A 106 4.58 -0.46 -18.56
C ASN A 106 4.19 -1.50 -19.62
N VAL A 107 2.90 -1.81 -19.77
CA VAL A 107 2.42 -2.67 -20.88
C VAL A 107 2.74 -2.05 -22.24
N SER A 108 2.51 -0.74 -22.40
CA SER A 108 2.86 -0.02 -23.63
C SER A 108 4.37 -0.08 -23.92
N LEU A 109 5.20 0.07 -22.88
CA LEU A 109 6.65 -0.04 -22.99
C LEU A 109 7.09 -1.43 -23.47
N LEU A 110 6.46 -2.49 -22.97
CA LEU A 110 6.73 -3.88 -23.38
C LEU A 110 6.46 -4.14 -24.88
N GLY A 111 5.56 -3.38 -25.48
CA GLY A 111 5.29 -3.42 -26.93
C GLY A 111 6.34 -2.74 -27.79
N HIS A 112 7.33 -2.06 -27.19
CA HIS A 112 8.34 -1.32 -27.93
C HIS A 112 9.43 -2.25 -28.49
N PRO A 113 9.69 -2.26 -29.84
CA PRO A 113 10.58 -3.24 -30.44
C PRO A 113 12.07 -3.05 -30.09
N GLY A 114 12.47 -1.85 -29.66
CA GLY A 114 13.84 -1.51 -29.30
C GLY A 114 14.17 -1.66 -27.82
N LEU A 115 13.28 -2.27 -27.03
CA LEU A 115 13.46 -2.41 -25.59
C LEU A 115 14.55 -3.45 -25.30
N ASP A 116 15.58 -3.05 -24.54
CA ASP A 116 16.62 -3.98 -24.08
C ASP A 116 16.09 -4.97 -23.02
N ALA A 117 16.85 -6.06 -22.79
CA ALA A 117 16.42 -7.13 -21.88
C ALA A 117 16.23 -6.66 -20.44
N GLY A 118 17.09 -5.76 -19.95
CA GLY A 118 16.98 -5.23 -18.58
C GLY A 118 15.76 -4.34 -18.40
N SER A 119 15.50 -3.44 -19.34
CA SER A 119 14.31 -2.60 -19.33
C SER A 119 13.01 -3.40 -19.50
N ARG A 120 13.06 -4.45 -20.31
CA ARG A 120 11.93 -5.41 -20.46
C ARG A 120 11.61 -6.11 -19.15
N ALA A 121 12.62 -6.70 -18.50
CA ALA A 121 12.45 -7.39 -17.22
C ALA A 121 11.88 -6.44 -16.14
N LEU A 122 12.35 -5.20 -16.07
CA LEU A 122 11.85 -4.20 -15.15
C LEU A 122 10.39 -3.82 -15.44
N ALA A 123 10.02 -3.67 -16.71
CA ALA A 123 8.64 -3.37 -17.09
C ALA A 123 7.69 -4.54 -16.76
N GLU A 124 8.11 -5.77 -17.00
CA GLU A 124 7.36 -6.98 -16.63
C GLU A 124 7.15 -7.08 -15.11
N GLU A 125 8.17 -6.82 -14.31
CA GLU A 125 8.08 -6.78 -12.85
C GLU A 125 7.08 -5.71 -12.38
N ARG A 126 7.13 -4.51 -12.98
CA ARG A 126 6.19 -3.42 -12.65
C ARG A 126 4.75 -3.74 -13.04
N VAL A 127 4.52 -4.43 -14.14
CA VAL A 127 3.17 -4.92 -14.51
C VAL A 127 2.67 -5.91 -13.48
N ALA A 128 3.48 -6.91 -13.12
CA ALA A 128 3.12 -7.90 -12.11
C ALA A 128 2.83 -7.26 -10.75
N GLU A 129 3.60 -6.26 -10.35
CA GLU A 129 3.39 -5.47 -9.13
C GLU A 129 2.03 -4.75 -9.15
N CYS A 130 1.70 -4.08 -10.26
CA CYS A 130 0.40 -3.43 -10.44
C CYS A 130 -0.75 -4.45 -10.38
N ASP A 131 -0.59 -5.59 -11.03
CA ASP A 131 -1.59 -6.66 -11.05
C ASP A 131 -1.88 -7.19 -9.64
N ARG A 132 -0.85 -7.40 -8.81
CA ARG A 132 -1.04 -7.81 -7.41
C ARG A 132 -1.83 -6.78 -6.60
N ILE A 133 -1.53 -5.49 -6.78
CA ILE A 133 -2.23 -4.41 -6.07
C ILE A 133 -3.68 -4.29 -6.52
N LEU A 134 -3.92 -4.31 -7.83
CA LEU A 134 -5.27 -4.24 -8.40
C LEU A 134 -6.12 -5.45 -7.99
N LEU A 135 -5.53 -6.65 -8.00
CA LEU A 135 -6.20 -7.87 -7.53
C LEU A 135 -6.59 -7.77 -6.04
N ALA A 136 -5.69 -7.24 -5.20
CA ALA A 136 -5.97 -7.02 -3.78
C ALA A 136 -7.13 -6.02 -3.58
N LEU A 137 -7.22 -4.98 -4.41
CA LEU A 137 -8.34 -4.03 -4.39
C LEU A 137 -9.66 -4.66 -4.84
N ASP A 138 -9.62 -5.68 -5.70
CA ASP A 138 -10.79 -6.44 -6.15
C ASP A 138 -11.22 -7.54 -5.17
N GLY A 139 -10.46 -7.73 -4.08
CA GLY A 139 -10.72 -8.76 -3.07
C GLY A 139 -10.27 -10.15 -3.51
N GLY A 140 -9.27 -10.22 -4.38
CA GLY A 140 -8.58 -11.45 -4.74
C GLY A 140 -7.87 -12.10 -3.54
N PRO A 141 -7.33 -13.32 -3.70
CA PRO A 141 -6.64 -14.02 -2.62
C PRO A 141 -5.51 -13.13 -2.08
N ALA A 142 -5.46 -13.02 -0.76
CA ALA A 142 -4.32 -12.40 -0.10
C ALA A 142 -3.07 -13.19 -0.49
N ASP A 143 -2.02 -12.50 -0.94
CA ASP A 143 -0.73 -13.14 -1.14
C ASP A 143 -0.39 -13.94 0.12
N GLN A 144 -0.23 -15.25 -0.05
CA GLN A 144 0.18 -16.16 1.00
C GLN A 144 1.70 -16.06 1.20
N ASP A 145 2.23 -14.84 1.26
CA ASP A 145 3.58 -14.66 1.75
C ASP A 145 3.52 -14.81 3.27
N GLY A 146 3.89 -16.03 3.68
CA GLY A 146 3.86 -16.45 5.06
C GLY A 146 4.57 -15.47 5.98
N ASP A 147 3.81 -14.92 6.90
CA ASP A 147 4.38 -14.43 8.15
C ASP A 147 4.76 -15.70 8.94
N PRO A 148 6.03 -15.94 9.26
CA PRO A 148 6.36 -16.99 10.23
C PRO A 148 5.74 -16.63 11.58
N PRO A 149 5.41 -17.63 12.40
CA PRO A 149 4.72 -17.46 13.67
C PRO A 149 5.42 -16.55 14.66
#